data_9976f27b7e3bd42b4ca3676d6c734f45
#
_entry.id   9976f27b7e3bd42b4ca3676d6c734f45
#
_cell.length_a   1.000
_cell.length_b   1.000
_cell.length_c   1.000
_cell.angle_alpha   90.00
_cell.angle_beta   90.00
_cell.angle_gamma   90.00
#
_symmetry.space_group_name_H-M   'P 1'
#
loop_
_entity.id
_entity.type
_entity.pdbx_description
1 polymer ?
#
loop_
_entity_poly.entity_id
_entity_poly.type
_entity_poly.pdbx_seq_one_letter_code
_entity_poly.pdbx_strand_id
1 'polypeptide(L)'
;SALPVDLTFVDAEDRVRFFSEGPDRVFARSKAVLGRLVQHCHPPKSVHIVDQILSDFRAGRQRVAEFWIELRGRFVHIRYFAVRNPAGQYLGTLEVTQDLTPLRALTGERRLLQYDTPAA
;
A
#
# COMPACT_ATOMS: atom_id res chain seq x y z
N SER A 1 10.65 1.83 9.13
CA SER A 1 11.21 1.60 7.79
C SER A 1 11.73 2.91 7.22
N ALA A 2 12.87 2.83 6.52
CA ALA A 2 13.44 3.99 5.81
C ALA A 2 12.88 4.14 4.40
N LEU A 3 11.99 3.24 3.98
CA LEU A 3 11.40 3.30 2.64
C LEU A 3 10.36 4.42 2.55
N PRO A 4 10.29 5.14 1.43
CA PRO A 4 9.32 6.23 1.24
C PRO A 4 7.93 5.74 0.86
N VAL A 5 7.60 4.50 1.17
CA VAL A 5 6.30 3.88 0.91
C VAL A 5 5.83 3.14 2.15
N ASP A 6 4.52 3.06 2.31
CA ASP A 6 3.89 2.26 3.34
C ASP A 6 3.49 0.92 2.74
N LEU A 7 3.85 -0.16 3.42
CA LEU A 7 3.52 -1.52 3.00
C LEU A 7 2.60 -2.17 4.02
N THR A 8 1.63 -2.93 3.54
CA THR A 8 0.79 -3.79 4.38
C THR A 8 0.56 -5.09 3.63
N PHE A 9 0.83 -6.22 4.28
CA PHE A 9 0.58 -7.54 3.70
C PHE A 9 -0.56 -8.24 4.45
N VAL A 10 -1.50 -8.76 3.66
CA VAL A 10 -2.66 -9.50 4.12
C VAL A 10 -2.55 -10.91 3.51
N ASP A 11 -2.66 -11.94 4.34
CA ASP A 11 -2.50 -13.32 3.87
C ASP A 11 -3.74 -13.84 3.13
N ALA A 12 -3.69 -15.10 2.71
CA ALA A 12 -4.77 -15.72 1.94
C ALA A 12 -6.07 -15.87 2.74
N GLU A 13 -6.00 -15.78 4.06
CA GLU A 13 -7.17 -15.82 4.95
C GLU A 13 -7.64 -14.41 5.32
N ASP A 14 -7.16 -13.38 4.60
CA ASP A 14 -7.53 -11.98 4.79
C ASP A 14 -7.07 -11.37 6.12
N ARG A 15 -6.04 -11.95 6.73
CA ARG A 15 -5.50 -11.45 8.00
C ARG A 15 -4.25 -10.62 7.76
N VAL A 16 -4.17 -9.49 8.45
CA VAL A 16 -2.99 -8.62 8.39
C VAL A 16 -1.82 -9.34 9.06
N ARG A 17 -0.73 -9.54 8.32
CA ARG A 17 0.46 -10.23 8.83
C ARG A 17 1.68 -9.35 8.95
N PHE A 18 1.72 -8.26 8.20
CA PHE A 18 2.87 -7.37 8.18
C PHE A 18 2.42 -5.97 7.78
N PHE A 19 3.03 -4.97 8.37
CA PHE A 19 2.99 -3.59 7.87
C PHE A 19 4.32 -2.92 8.19
N SER A 20 4.75 -2.00 7.32
CA SER A 20 5.94 -1.20 7.58
C SER A 20 5.63 -0.17 8.65
N GLU A 21 6.57 0.04 9.56
CA GLU A 21 6.46 1.04 10.61
C GLU A 21 7.27 2.28 10.23
N GLY A 22 6.82 3.44 10.69
CA GLY A 22 7.50 4.70 10.47
C GLY A 22 6.62 5.86 10.91
N PRO A 23 7.23 6.99 11.32
CA PRO A 23 6.48 8.12 11.85
C PRO A 23 5.64 8.83 10.78
N ASP A 24 5.97 8.65 9.50
CA ASP A 24 5.36 9.39 8.40
C ASP A 24 4.39 8.56 7.58
N ARG A 25 3.87 7.44 8.13
CA ARG A 25 2.88 6.64 7.43
C ARG A 25 1.67 7.50 7.06
N VAL A 26 1.18 7.33 5.83
CA VAL A 26 -0.04 8.00 5.37
C VAL A 26 -1.24 7.53 6.20
N PHE A 27 -1.36 6.19 6.38
CA PHE A 27 -2.39 5.60 7.22
C PHE A 27 -1.73 4.95 8.42
N ALA A 28 -2.03 5.48 9.60
CA ALA A 28 -1.48 4.95 10.84
C ALA A 28 -1.93 3.50 11.06
N ARG A 29 -1.02 2.68 11.55
CA ARG A 29 -1.29 1.30 11.94
C ARG A 29 -0.71 1.06 13.31
N SER A 30 -1.42 0.30 14.13
CA SER A 30 -0.91 -0.16 15.41
C SER A 30 -0.68 -1.68 15.34
N LYS A 31 0.24 -2.20 16.14
CA LYS A 31 0.52 -3.65 16.18
C LYS A 31 -0.72 -4.47 16.54
N ALA A 32 -1.73 -3.83 17.13
CA ALA A 32 -2.99 -4.50 17.46
C ALA A 32 -3.75 -5.00 16.24
N VAL A 33 -3.47 -4.51 15.02
CA VAL A 33 -4.12 -4.99 13.79
C VAL A 33 -3.53 -6.31 13.29
N LEU A 34 -2.34 -6.70 13.73
CA LEU A 34 -1.72 -7.94 13.29
C LEU A 34 -2.60 -9.13 13.68
N GLY A 35 -2.88 -10.00 12.71
CA GLY A 35 -3.76 -11.14 12.88
C GLY A 35 -5.25 -10.84 12.72
N ARG A 36 -5.64 -9.58 12.66
CA ARG A 36 -7.03 -9.20 12.43
C ARG A 36 -7.42 -9.40 10.96
N LEU A 37 -8.70 -9.66 10.73
CA LEU A 37 -9.24 -9.62 9.38
C LEU A 37 -9.13 -8.19 8.85
N VAL A 38 -8.66 -8.05 7.62
CA VAL A 38 -8.48 -6.72 7.00
C VAL A 38 -9.80 -5.96 6.89
N GLN A 39 -10.93 -6.68 6.71
CA GLN A 39 -12.26 -6.07 6.68
C GLN A 39 -12.57 -5.30 7.96
N HIS A 40 -12.02 -5.75 9.10
CA HIS A 40 -12.21 -5.08 10.40
C HIS A 40 -11.32 -3.85 10.57
N CYS A 41 -10.39 -3.61 9.64
CA CYS A 41 -9.49 -2.45 9.66
C CYS A 41 -10.00 -1.30 8.80
N HIS A 42 -11.18 -1.45 8.20
CA HIS A 42 -11.75 -0.45 7.28
C HIS A 42 -13.10 0.03 7.78
N PRO A 43 -13.47 1.29 7.51
CA PRO A 43 -14.82 1.78 7.79
C PRO A 43 -15.85 1.00 7.01
N PRO A 44 -17.08 0.86 7.53
CA PRO A 44 -18.16 0.15 6.82
C PRO A 44 -18.39 0.63 5.39
N LYS A 45 -18.15 1.91 5.12
CA LYS A 45 -18.31 2.48 3.77
C LYS A 45 -17.42 1.85 2.71
N SER A 46 -16.23 1.38 3.09
CA SER A 46 -15.24 0.88 2.15
C SER A 46 -15.03 -0.62 2.20
N VAL A 47 -15.67 -1.31 3.14
CA VAL A 47 -15.51 -2.77 3.28
C VAL A 47 -15.90 -3.50 1.99
N HIS A 48 -16.95 -3.07 1.31
CA HIS A 48 -17.40 -3.73 0.07
C HIS A 48 -16.34 -3.61 -1.05
N ILE A 49 -15.58 -2.52 -1.08
CA ILE A 49 -14.48 -2.34 -2.05
C ILE A 49 -13.35 -3.31 -1.72
N VAL A 50 -12.99 -3.41 -0.44
CA VAL A 50 -11.96 -4.35 0.01
C VAL A 50 -12.36 -5.78 -0.32
N ASP A 51 -13.59 -6.18 -0.02
CA ASP A 51 -14.11 -7.52 -0.33
C ASP A 51 -14.07 -7.81 -1.82
N GLN A 52 -14.41 -6.84 -2.65
CA GLN A 52 -14.38 -6.99 -4.11
C GLN A 52 -12.94 -7.24 -4.60
N ILE A 53 -11.98 -6.46 -4.09
CA ILE A 53 -10.57 -6.61 -4.46
C ILE A 53 -10.06 -8.01 -4.08
N LEU A 54 -10.30 -8.41 -2.84
CA LEU A 54 -9.84 -9.72 -2.34
C LEU A 54 -10.48 -10.86 -3.12
N SER A 55 -11.77 -10.75 -3.42
CA SER A 55 -12.49 -11.74 -4.22
C SER A 55 -11.91 -11.85 -5.63
N ASP A 56 -11.68 -10.72 -6.29
CA ASP A 56 -11.12 -10.68 -7.64
C ASP A 56 -9.70 -11.27 -7.69
N PHE A 57 -8.89 -10.95 -6.68
CA PHE A 57 -7.51 -11.44 -6.60
C PHE A 57 -7.51 -12.95 -6.34
N ARG A 58 -8.33 -13.42 -5.40
CA ARG A 58 -8.41 -14.84 -5.06
C ARG A 58 -8.86 -15.67 -6.25
N ALA A 59 -9.82 -15.15 -7.01
CA ALA A 59 -10.34 -15.83 -8.19
C ALA A 59 -9.46 -15.68 -9.43
N GLY A 60 -8.41 -14.84 -9.37
CA GLY A 60 -7.53 -14.60 -10.51
C GLY A 60 -8.13 -13.68 -11.58
N ARG A 61 -9.23 -13.00 -11.29
CA ARG A 61 -9.86 -12.07 -12.24
C ARG A 61 -9.04 -10.79 -12.44
N GLN A 62 -8.37 -10.34 -11.39
CA GLN A 62 -7.53 -9.14 -11.41
C GLN A 62 -6.25 -9.41 -10.64
N ARG A 63 -5.19 -8.64 -10.94
CA ARG A 63 -3.88 -8.77 -10.27
C ARG A 63 -3.46 -7.49 -9.58
N VAL A 64 -4.03 -6.36 -9.96
CA VAL A 64 -3.71 -5.04 -9.42
C VAL A 64 -4.99 -4.24 -9.27
N ALA A 65 -5.11 -3.52 -8.16
CA ALA A 65 -6.12 -2.49 -8.00
C ALA A 65 -5.40 -1.19 -7.64
N GLU A 66 -5.82 -0.08 -8.23
CA GLU A 66 -5.10 1.18 -8.10
C GLU A 66 -6.07 2.31 -7.80
N PHE A 67 -5.67 3.14 -6.82
CA PHE A 67 -6.42 4.34 -6.43
C PHE A 67 -5.46 5.50 -6.26
N TRP A 68 -5.97 6.72 -6.47
CA TRP A 68 -5.28 7.93 -6.08
C TRP A 68 -6.29 8.90 -5.51
N ILE A 69 -5.91 9.55 -4.40
CA ILE A 69 -6.81 10.43 -3.65
C ILE A 69 -6.08 11.69 -3.22
N GLU A 70 -6.86 12.74 -3.00
CA GLU A 70 -6.39 13.93 -2.27
C GLU A 70 -6.72 13.73 -0.80
N LEU A 71 -5.72 13.85 0.05
CA LEU A 71 -5.88 13.67 1.49
C LEU A 71 -5.05 14.71 2.24
N ARG A 72 -5.72 15.62 2.89
CA ARG A 72 -5.08 16.69 3.70
C ARG A 72 -4.00 17.44 2.93
N GLY A 73 -4.28 17.79 1.66
CA GLY A 73 -3.34 18.49 0.81
C GLY A 73 -2.23 17.64 0.21
N ARG A 74 -2.28 16.33 0.41
CA ARG A 74 -1.31 15.38 -0.14
C ARG A 74 -1.96 14.58 -1.26
N PHE A 75 -1.19 14.26 -2.29
CA PHE A 75 -1.63 13.39 -3.37
C PHE A 75 -1.15 11.97 -3.06
N VAL A 76 -2.08 11.11 -2.66
CA VAL A 76 -1.77 9.77 -2.16
C VAL A 76 -2.12 8.73 -3.21
N HIS A 77 -1.16 7.88 -3.55
CA HIS A 77 -1.30 6.77 -4.49
C HIS A 77 -1.36 5.46 -3.70
N ILE A 78 -2.38 4.65 -3.99
CA ILE A 78 -2.62 3.39 -3.28
C ILE A 78 -2.72 2.30 -4.32
N ARG A 79 -1.91 1.26 -4.19
CA ARG A 79 -1.97 0.08 -5.06
C ARG A 79 -2.09 -1.17 -4.23
N TYR A 80 -2.87 -2.11 -4.74
CA TYR A 80 -2.99 -3.45 -4.18
C TYR A 80 -2.53 -4.45 -5.22
N PHE A 81 -1.68 -5.39 -4.83
CA PHE A 81 -1.12 -6.40 -5.70
C PHE A 81 -1.48 -7.78 -5.17
N ALA A 82 -2.02 -8.63 -6.05
CA ALA A 82 -2.17 -10.04 -5.72
C ALA A 82 -0.79 -10.70 -5.70
N VAL A 83 -0.46 -11.38 -4.60
CA VAL A 83 0.80 -12.10 -4.46
C VAL A 83 0.53 -13.59 -4.67
N ARG A 84 1.25 -14.19 -5.63
CA ARG A 84 1.12 -15.59 -5.95
C ARG A 84 2.50 -16.23 -5.97
N ASN A 85 2.55 -17.54 -5.65
CA ASN A 85 3.78 -18.31 -5.79
C ASN A 85 3.99 -18.71 -7.26
N PRO A 86 5.15 -19.29 -7.61
CA PRO A 86 5.40 -19.74 -9.00
C PRO A 86 4.37 -20.75 -9.52
N ALA A 87 3.69 -21.49 -8.64
CA ALA A 87 2.63 -22.43 -9.02
C ALA A 87 1.28 -21.75 -9.27
N GLY A 88 1.21 -20.42 -9.08
CA GLY A 88 -0.01 -19.65 -9.29
C GLY A 88 -0.96 -19.62 -8.10
N GLN A 89 -0.57 -20.17 -6.95
CA GLN A 89 -1.40 -20.15 -5.75
C GLN A 89 -1.43 -18.76 -5.15
N TYR A 90 -2.62 -18.29 -4.78
CA TYR A 90 -2.80 -16.99 -4.12
C TYR A 90 -2.27 -17.05 -2.69
N LEU A 91 -1.29 -16.21 -2.39
CA LEU A 91 -0.66 -16.13 -1.07
C LEU A 91 -1.20 -14.97 -0.24
N GLY A 92 -1.73 -13.94 -0.88
CA GLY A 92 -2.21 -12.78 -0.20
C GLY A 92 -2.19 -11.54 -1.05
N THR A 93 -2.38 -10.39 -0.41
CA THR A 93 -2.42 -9.09 -1.06
C THR A 93 -1.42 -8.14 -0.40
N LEU A 94 -0.64 -7.46 -1.22
CA LEU A 94 0.28 -6.42 -0.77
C LEU A 94 -0.30 -5.05 -1.11
N GLU A 95 -0.49 -4.20 -0.10
CA GLU A 95 -0.86 -2.80 -0.28
C GLU A 95 0.41 -1.94 -0.26
N VAL A 96 0.53 -1.06 -1.25
CA VAL A 96 1.62 -0.09 -1.36
C VAL A 96 1.00 1.30 -1.40
N THR A 97 1.23 2.11 -0.39
CA THR A 97 0.71 3.47 -0.29
C THR A 97 1.85 4.46 -0.30
N GLN A 98 1.74 5.50 -1.13
CA GLN A 98 2.81 6.47 -1.29
C GLN A 98 2.23 7.88 -1.43
N ASP A 99 2.85 8.84 -0.75
CA ASP A 99 2.59 10.26 -1.00
C ASP A 99 3.39 10.67 -2.24
N LEU A 100 2.71 10.98 -3.32
CA LEU A 100 3.34 11.38 -4.58
C LEU A 100 3.52 12.90 -4.69
N THR A 101 3.11 13.67 -3.69
CA THR A 101 3.17 15.13 -3.76
C THR A 101 4.56 15.62 -4.18
N PRO A 102 5.67 15.15 -3.56
CA PRO A 102 7.00 15.59 -3.99
C PRO A 102 7.33 15.16 -5.43
N LEU A 103 6.92 13.95 -5.83
CA LEU A 103 7.22 13.44 -7.17
C LEU A 103 6.47 14.19 -8.26
N ARG A 104 5.25 14.63 -7.97
CA ARG A 104 4.46 15.41 -8.93
C ARG A 104 5.05 16.78 -9.22
N ALA A 105 5.88 17.30 -8.32
CA ALA A 105 6.52 18.59 -8.48
C ALA A 105 7.81 18.53 -9.30
N LEU A 106 8.31 17.34 -9.59
CA LEU A 106 9.53 17.18 -10.39
C LEU A 106 9.27 17.52 -11.85
N THR A 107 10.25 18.18 -12.47
CA THR A 107 10.20 18.55 -13.89
C THR A 107 11.56 18.29 -14.51
N GLY A 108 11.62 18.15 -15.85
CA GLY A 108 12.86 17.88 -16.55
C GLY A 108 13.46 16.55 -16.14
N GLU A 109 14.77 16.54 -15.96
CA GLU A 109 15.49 15.34 -15.55
C GLU A 109 16.69 15.67 -14.68
N ARG A 110 17.08 14.73 -13.84
CA ARG A 110 18.32 14.83 -13.05
C ARG A 110 19.14 13.58 -13.37
N ARG A 111 20.13 13.73 -14.21
CA ARG A 111 21.02 12.62 -14.61
C ARG A 111 22.29 12.56 -13.81
N LEU A 112 22.78 13.73 -13.35
CA LEU A 112 24.02 13.81 -12.60
C LEU A 112 23.75 13.77 -11.11
N LEU A 113 24.68 13.18 -10.36
CA LEU A 113 24.55 13.14 -8.91
C LEU A 113 24.61 14.55 -8.34
N GLN A 114 23.59 14.91 -7.58
CA GLN A 114 23.49 16.18 -6.87
C GLN A 114 22.67 15.95 -5.62
N TYR A 115 23.28 16.17 -4.46
CA TYR A 115 22.56 16.05 -3.20
C TYR A 115 21.79 17.34 -2.93
N ASP A 116 20.56 17.20 -2.42
CA ASP A 116 19.74 18.37 -2.07
C ASP A 116 20.24 19.06 -0.81
N THR A 117 20.90 18.30 0.08
CA THR A 117 21.43 18.81 1.33
C THR A 117 22.88 18.38 1.48
N PRO A 118 23.81 19.29 1.81
CA PRO A 118 25.19 18.93 2.08
C PRO A 118 25.27 17.90 3.22
N ALA A 119 26.25 16.99 3.16
CA ALA A 119 26.55 16.09 4.25
C ALA A 119 26.99 16.89 5.47
N ALA A 120 26.45 16.57 6.65
CA ALA A 120 26.80 17.23 7.90
C ALA A 120 28.19 16.78 8.37
#